data_f480959da62988ea713aef487695110e
#
_entry.id   f480959da62988ea713aef487695110e
#
_cell.length_a   1.000
_cell.length_b   1.000
_cell.length_c   1.000
_cell.angle_alpha   90.00
_cell.angle_beta   90.00
_cell.angle_gamma   90.00
#
_symmetry.space_group_name_H-M   'P 1'
#
loop_
_entity.id
_entity.type
_entity.pdbx_description
1 polymer ?
#
loop_
_entity_poly.entity_id
_entity_poly.type
_entity_poly.pdbx_seq_one_letter_code
_entity_poly.pdbx_strand_id
1 'polypeptide(L)'
;MAENLVIVESPSKAKTIVKYLGKKYKVISSKGHVRDLPKSRMGVEVQDNGNIGVDYISIRGKGDVIKSLKKEAKGKKVFLASDPDREGEAIAWHIAHILGLNSNDVNRVVFNEITKDAVKDAIKHPRKINTDLVQSQQARRILDRLVGYNISPVLWKKVKPKLSAGRVQNAALKLIVDREEEIQNFIPQEYWTLPIGFIKNRKILTANFYSFKGEKIKLESKKDV
;
A
#
# COMPACT_ATOMS: atom_id res chain seq x y z
N MET A 1 27.96 -14.97 -18.85
CA MET A 1 26.67 -14.22 -18.88
C MET A 1 25.89 -14.55 -17.61
N ALA A 2 24.95 -13.69 -17.16
CA ALA A 2 24.14 -13.99 -15.97
C ALA A 2 23.17 -15.15 -16.27
N GLU A 3 23.23 -16.19 -15.44
CA GLU A 3 22.40 -17.40 -15.54
C GLU A 3 21.02 -17.23 -14.90
N ASN A 4 20.93 -16.26 -14.00
CA ASN A 4 19.72 -16.01 -13.20
C ASN A 4 19.19 -14.62 -13.44
N LEU A 5 17.85 -14.50 -13.46
CA LEU A 5 17.15 -13.23 -13.53
C LEU A 5 16.33 -13.01 -12.26
N VAL A 6 16.53 -11.90 -11.58
CA VAL A 6 15.72 -11.47 -10.44
C VAL A 6 14.84 -10.30 -10.87
N ILE A 7 13.53 -10.45 -10.73
CA ILE A 7 12.56 -9.42 -11.08
C ILE A 7 11.98 -8.85 -9.80
N VAL A 8 12.16 -7.55 -9.61
CA VAL A 8 11.62 -6.78 -8.48
C VAL A 8 10.55 -5.81 -8.96
N GLU A 9 9.80 -5.20 -8.05
CA GLU A 9 8.71 -4.29 -8.43
C GLU A 9 9.20 -2.87 -8.77
N SER A 10 10.27 -2.37 -8.11
CA SER A 10 10.71 -0.98 -8.28
C SER A 10 12.16 -0.86 -8.77
N PRO A 11 12.49 0.19 -9.56
CA PRO A 11 13.86 0.44 -10.01
C PRO A 11 14.84 0.71 -8.85
N SER A 12 14.37 1.31 -7.74
CA SER A 12 15.20 1.57 -6.56
C SER A 12 15.64 0.27 -5.92
N LYS A 13 14.71 -0.69 -5.71
CA LYS A 13 15.05 -2.03 -5.20
C LYS A 13 16.03 -2.75 -6.13
N ALA A 14 15.84 -2.66 -7.45
CA ALA A 14 16.76 -3.27 -8.40
C ALA A 14 18.19 -2.74 -8.27
N LYS A 15 18.37 -1.42 -8.14
CA LYS A 15 19.68 -0.79 -7.95
C LYS A 15 20.38 -1.22 -6.65
N THR A 16 19.63 -1.47 -5.59
CA THR A 16 20.17 -1.91 -4.31
C THR A 16 20.51 -3.40 -4.35
N ILE A 17 19.60 -4.24 -4.79
CA ILE A 17 19.73 -5.70 -4.78
C ILE A 17 20.85 -6.17 -5.72
N VAL A 18 21.06 -5.51 -6.87
CA VAL A 18 22.16 -5.86 -7.79
C VAL A 18 23.52 -5.76 -7.13
N LYS A 19 23.72 -4.85 -6.15
CA LYS A 19 24.97 -4.70 -5.40
C LYS A 19 25.25 -5.88 -4.45
N TYR A 20 24.19 -6.58 -4.02
CA TYR A 20 24.29 -7.70 -3.08
C TYR A 20 24.47 -9.04 -3.77
N LEU A 21 23.97 -9.13 -5.01
CA LEU A 21 24.04 -10.34 -5.82
C LEU A 21 25.22 -10.24 -6.80
N GLY A 22 26.00 -11.27 -6.88
CA GLY A 22 27.18 -11.31 -7.76
C GLY A 22 26.83 -11.37 -9.25
N LYS A 23 27.87 -11.44 -10.11
CA LYS A 23 27.77 -11.39 -11.59
C LYS A 23 26.88 -12.49 -12.22
N LYS A 24 26.53 -13.54 -11.48
CA LYS A 24 25.62 -14.63 -11.93
C LYS A 24 24.15 -14.19 -11.98
N TYR A 25 23.81 -13.03 -11.38
CA TYR A 25 22.43 -12.53 -11.30
C TYR A 25 22.27 -11.22 -12.08
N LYS A 26 21.25 -11.17 -12.92
CA LYS A 26 20.74 -9.92 -13.48
C LYS A 26 19.50 -9.51 -12.71
N VAL A 27 19.44 -8.26 -12.29
CA VAL A 27 18.27 -7.71 -11.56
C VAL A 27 17.60 -6.66 -12.41
N ILE A 28 16.29 -6.80 -12.62
CA ILE A 28 15.48 -5.84 -13.37
C ILE A 28 14.18 -5.53 -12.62
N SER A 29 13.52 -4.44 -13.02
CA SER A 29 12.26 -4.02 -12.39
C SER A 29 11.09 -4.13 -13.35
N SER A 30 9.94 -4.61 -12.85
CA SER A 30 8.65 -4.57 -13.56
C SER A 30 8.03 -3.16 -13.53
N LYS A 31 8.58 -2.26 -12.72
CA LYS A 31 8.02 -0.93 -12.46
C LYS A 31 6.56 -0.99 -11.99
N GLY A 32 6.26 -1.88 -11.04
CA GLY A 32 4.94 -2.18 -10.49
C GLY A 32 4.16 -3.20 -11.32
N HIS A 33 2.84 -3.10 -11.30
CA HIS A 33 1.96 -4.00 -12.05
C HIS A 33 2.17 -3.91 -13.56
N VAL A 34 2.08 -5.05 -14.24
CA VAL A 34 2.20 -5.18 -15.70
C VAL A 34 0.88 -5.55 -16.37
N ARG A 35 -0.07 -6.12 -15.60
CA ARG A 35 -1.46 -6.42 -16.00
C ARG A 35 -2.43 -5.83 -14.99
N ASP A 36 -3.62 -5.45 -15.45
CA ASP A 36 -4.71 -4.97 -14.62
C ASP A 36 -6.04 -5.15 -15.37
N LEU A 37 -7.16 -4.89 -14.69
CA LEU A 37 -8.47 -4.79 -15.31
C LEU A 37 -8.51 -3.64 -16.34
N PRO A 38 -9.26 -3.77 -17.44
CA PRO A 38 -9.40 -2.71 -18.44
C PRO A 38 -9.98 -1.44 -17.83
N LYS A 39 -9.48 -0.25 -18.24
CA LYS A 39 -9.97 1.03 -17.70
C LYS A 39 -11.29 1.47 -18.35
N SER A 40 -11.58 1.05 -19.58
CA SER A 40 -12.72 1.50 -20.38
C SER A 40 -13.99 0.70 -20.17
N ARG A 41 -13.91 -0.44 -19.49
CA ARG A 41 -15.05 -1.35 -19.27
C ARG A 41 -14.93 -2.04 -17.93
N MET A 42 -15.99 -2.71 -17.48
CA MET A 42 -16.04 -3.40 -16.19
C MET A 42 -14.90 -4.43 -16.05
N GLY A 43 -14.71 -5.31 -17.04
CA GLY A 43 -13.68 -6.35 -17.02
C GLY A 43 -13.88 -7.42 -15.94
N VAL A 44 -15.05 -7.43 -15.31
CA VAL A 44 -15.48 -8.40 -14.32
C VAL A 44 -16.88 -8.83 -14.70
N GLU A 45 -17.10 -10.14 -14.76
CA GLU A 45 -18.39 -10.77 -15.06
C GLU A 45 -18.76 -11.68 -13.89
N VAL A 46 -19.91 -11.41 -13.29
CA VAL A 46 -20.49 -12.27 -12.25
C VAL A 46 -21.49 -13.18 -12.93
N GLN A 47 -21.19 -14.48 -12.94
CA GLN A 47 -22.04 -15.50 -13.54
C GLN A 47 -23.15 -15.94 -12.57
N ASP A 48 -24.25 -16.47 -13.10
CA ASP A 48 -25.40 -16.91 -12.30
C ASP A 48 -25.05 -18.03 -11.30
N ASN A 49 -24.03 -18.82 -11.58
CA ASN A 49 -23.50 -19.86 -10.68
C ASN A 49 -22.60 -19.34 -9.56
N GLY A 50 -22.43 -18.01 -9.45
CA GLY A 50 -21.57 -17.38 -8.47
C GLY A 50 -20.09 -17.29 -8.88
N ASN A 51 -19.70 -17.85 -10.02
CA ASN A 51 -18.34 -17.72 -10.54
C ASN A 51 -18.09 -16.29 -11.03
N ILE A 52 -16.83 -15.83 -10.86
CA ILE A 52 -16.42 -14.50 -11.29
C ILE A 52 -15.37 -14.63 -12.40
N GLY A 53 -15.76 -14.22 -13.60
CA GLY A 53 -14.86 -14.04 -14.73
C GLY A 53 -14.09 -12.73 -14.60
N VAL A 54 -12.78 -12.77 -14.80
CA VAL A 54 -11.91 -11.59 -14.68
C VAL A 54 -11.04 -11.46 -15.93
N ASP A 55 -11.17 -10.32 -16.61
CA ASP A 55 -10.40 -10.03 -17.81
C ASP A 55 -9.19 -9.14 -17.49
N TYR A 56 -8.03 -9.77 -17.30
CA TYR A 56 -6.77 -9.06 -17.11
C TYR A 56 -6.09 -8.77 -18.44
N ILE A 57 -5.82 -7.49 -18.70
CA ILE A 57 -5.09 -7.02 -19.87
C ILE A 57 -3.74 -6.42 -19.48
N SER A 58 -2.82 -6.37 -20.43
CA SER A 58 -1.56 -5.63 -20.26
C SER A 58 -1.84 -4.14 -20.08
N ILE A 59 -1.22 -3.52 -19.09
CA ILE A 59 -1.39 -2.10 -18.82
C ILE A 59 -0.82 -1.28 -19.96
N ARG A 60 -1.60 -0.31 -20.46
CA ARG A 60 -1.17 0.62 -21.49
C ARG A 60 0.11 1.37 -21.06
N GLY A 61 1.12 1.41 -21.93
CA GLY A 61 2.43 2.00 -21.63
C GLY A 61 3.44 1.04 -20.97
N LYS A 62 3.05 -0.21 -20.68
CA LYS A 62 3.95 -1.24 -20.14
C LYS A 62 4.54 -2.17 -21.21
N GLY A 63 4.23 -1.96 -22.49
CA GLY A 63 4.68 -2.83 -23.58
C GLY A 63 6.19 -3.04 -23.61
N ASP A 64 6.99 -1.97 -23.47
CA ASP A 64 8.44 -2.07 -23.48
C ASP A 64 9.01 -2.78 -22.26
N VAL A 65 8.38 -2.59 -21.08
CA VAL A 65 8.72 -3.33 -19.86
C VAL A 65 8.47 -4.82 -20.08
N ILE A 66 7.31 -5.19 -20.60
CA ILE A 66 6.94 -6.59 -20.89
C ILE A 66 7.88 -7.21 -21.91
N LYS A 67 8.21 -6.50 -23.00
CA LYS A 67 9.19 -6.95 -24.00
C LYS A 67 10.57 -7.19 -23.36
N SER A 68 11.02 -6.25 -22.51
CA SER A 68 12.28 -6.36 -21.77
C SER A 68 12.27 -7.56 -20.83
N LEU A 69 11.19 -7.76 -20.04
CA LEU A 69 11.03 -8.91 -19.16
C LEU A 69 11.14 -10.23 -19.92
N LYS A 70 10.41 -10.36 -21.03
CA LYS A 70 10.45 -11.57 -21.90
C LYS A 70 11.83 -11.82 -22.51
N LYS A 71 12.49 -10.76 -22.99
CA LYS A 71 13.84 -10.83 -23.57
C LYS A 71 14.86 -11.33 -22.54
N GLU A 72 14.81 -10.74 -21.35
CA GLU A 72 15.78 -11.05 -20.29
C GLU A 72 15.53 -12.38 -19.58
N ALA A 73 14.30 -12.86 -19.56
CA ALA A 73 13.95 -14.15 -18.98
C ALA A 73 14.38 -15.35 -19.85
N LYS A 74 14.60 -15.12 -21.15
CA LYS A 74 14.88 -16.20 -22.11
C LYS A 74 16.18 -16.95 -21.72
N GLY A 75 16.05 -18.26 -21.46
CA GLY A 75 17.18 -19.12 -21.14
C GLY A 75 17.79 -18.91 -19.72
N LYS A 76 17.07 -18.20 -18.83
CA LYS A 76 17.54 -17.97 -17.44
C LYS A 76 16.57 -18.53 -16.42
N LYS A 77 17.11 -18.90 -15.26
CA LYS A 77 16.28 -19.17 -14.08
C LYS A 77 15.72 -17.84 -13.56
N VAL A 78 14.39 -17.74 -13.48
CA VAL A 78 13.70 -16.51 -13.08
C VAL A 78 13.33 -16.58 -11.60
N PHE A 79 13.62 -15.51 -10.86
CA PHE A 79 13.21 -15.29 -9.49
C PHE A 79 12.28 -14.06 -9.40
N LEU A 80 11.14 -14.20 -8.74
CA LEU A 80 10.13 -13.16 -8.57
C LEU A 80 10.25 -12.61 -7.15
N ALA A 81 10.85 -11.42 -7.01
CA ALA A 81 11.25 -10.83 -5.74
C ALA A 81 10.50 -9.51 -5.46
N SER A 82 9.18 -9.55 -5.55
CA SER A 82 8.28 -8.47 -5.11
C SER A 82 8.04 -8.55 -3.60
N ASP A 83 7.39 -7.53 -3.02
CA ASP A 83 7.16 -7.40 -1.59
C ASP A 83 6.41 -8.59 -0.95
N PRO A 84 6.60 -8.81 0.36
CA PRO A 84 5.98 -9.93 1.09
C PRO A 84 4.51 -9.66 1.47
N ASP A 85 3.76 -9.00 0.60
CA ASP A 85 2.35 -8.69 0.79
C ASP A 85 1.50 -9.23 -0.36
N ARG A 86 0.17 -9.07 -0.27
CA ARG A 86 -0.75 -9.51 -1.30
C ARG A 86 -0.57 -8.79 -2.64
N GLU A 87 -0.16 -7.52 -2.63
CA GLU A 87 0.11 -6.76 -3.86
C GLU A 87 1.36 -7.31 -4.57
N GLY A 88 2.44 -7.55 -3.81
CA GLY A 88 3.66 -8.17 -4.35
C GLY A 88 3.41 -9.59 -4.85
N GLU A 89 2.56 -10.36 -4.17
CA GLU A 89 2.19 -11.70 -4.62
C GLU A 89 1.42 -11.68 -5.94
N ALA A 90 0.48 -10.75 -6.09
CA ALA A 90 -0.25 -10.53 -7.34
C ALA A 90 0.67 -10.04 -8.48
N ILE A 91 1.63 -9.15 -8.19
CA ILE A 91 2.65 -8.73 -9.17
C ILE A 91 3.45 -9.94 -9.66
N ALA A 92 3.93 -10.79 -8.73
CA ALA A 92 4.67 -12.01 -9.06
C ALA A 92 3.84 -12.94 -9.95
N TRP A 93 2.57 -13.17 -9.59
CA TRP A 93 1.64 -13.99 -10.36
C TRP A 93 1.41 -13.44 -11.78
N HIS A 94 1.18 -12.14 -11.92
CA HIS A 94 1.02 -11.50 -13.22
C HIS A 94 2.28 -11.60 -14.10
N ILE A 95 3.46 -11.47 -13.49
CA ILE A 95 4.74 -11.61 -14.20
C ILE A 95 4.94 -13.07 -14.63
N ALA A 96 4.68 -14.04 -13.75
CA ALA A 96 4.74 -15.46 -14.06
C ALA A 96 3.87 -15.80 -15.27
N HIS A 97 2.61 -15.32 -15.29
CA HIS A 97 1.69 -15.50 -16.40
C HIS A 97 2.24 -14.91 -17.72
N ILE A 98 2.80 -13.69 -17.71
CA ILE A 98 3.35 -13.04 -18.90
C ILE A 98 4.57 -13.79 -19.46
N LEU A 99 5.38 -14.36 -18.57
CA LEU A 99 6.59 -15.10 -18.91
C LEU A 99 6.30 -16.58 -19.26
N GLY A 100 5.06 -17.05 -19.08
CA GLY A 100 4.70 -18.46 -19.28
C GLY A 100 5.31 -19.41 -18.22
N LEU A 101 5.58 -18.89 -17.02
CA LEU A 101 6.06 -19.69 -15.90
C LEU A 101 4.90 -20.39 -15.22
N ASN A 102 5.11 -21.60 -14.73
CA ASN A 102 4.11 -22.29 -13.93
C ASN A 102 4.03 -21.66 -12.53
N SER A 103 2.82 -21.37 -12.04
CA SER A 103 2.61 -20.82 -10.69
C SER A 103 3.05 -21.78 -9.57
N ASN A 104 3.15 -23.08 -9.89
CA ASN A 104 3.66 -24.10 -8.96
C ASN A 104 5.20 -24.18 -8.91
N ASP A 105 5.89 -23.44 -9.79
CA ASP A 105 7.35 -23.42 -9.75
C ASP A 105 7.85 -22.69 -8.50
N VAL A 106 8.97 -23.20 -7.95
CA VAL A 106 9.62 -22.61 -6.78
C VAL A 106 10.53 -21.48 -7.25
N ASN A 107 9.91 -20.32 -7.52
CA ASN A 107 10.59 -19.16 -8.09
C ASN A 107 10.26 -17.83 -7.38
N ARG A 108 9.39 -17.85 -6.39
CA ARG A 108 9.01 -16.69 -5.56
C ARG A 108 10.03 -16.49 -4.44
N VAL A 109 10.66 -15.33 -4.39
CA VAL A 109 11.62 -14.93 -3.36
C VAL A 109 11.01 -13.84 -2.49
N VAL A 110 11.08 -14.01 -1.18
CA VAL A 110 10.50 -13.09 -0.19
C VAL A 110 11.56 -12.70 0.83
N PHE A 111 11.69 -11.41 1.09
CA PHE A 111 12.53 -10.85 2.14
C PHE A 111 11.82 -9.67 2.78
N ASN A 112 11.90 -9.56 4.10
CA ASN A 112 11.23 -8.49 4.87
C ASN A 112 12.08 -7.21 4.93
N GLU A 113 13.38 -7.31 4.64
CA GLU A 113 14.32 -6.19 4.62
C GLU A 113 15.27 -6.31 3.44
N ILE A 114 15.80 -5.17 2.96
CA ILE A 114 16.73 -5.15 1.84
C ILE A 114 18.19 -5.04 2.37
N THR A 115 18.60 -6.04 3.15
CA THR A 115 19.98 -6.21 3.57
C THR A 115 20.68 -7.27 2.71
N LYS A 116 22.01 -7.26 2.70
CA LYS A 116 22.80 -8.18 1.88
C LYS A 116 22.54 -9.64 2.26
N ASP A 117 22.43 -9.91 3.55
CA ASP A 117 22.29 -11.27 4.07
C ASP A 117 20.87 -11.78 3.88
N ALA A 118 19.84 -10.97 4.17
CA ALA A 118 18.45 -11.32 3.95
C ALA A 118 18.16 -11.61 2.46
N VAL A 119 18.66 -10.80 1.53
CA VAL A 119 18.48 -11.02 0.09
C VAL A 119 19.18 -12.28 -0.38
N LYS A 120 20.41 -12.55 0.09
CA LYS A 120 21.15 -13.76 -0.29
C LYS A 120 20.51 -15.02 0.27
N ASP A 121 20.02 -14.97 1.50
CA ASP A 121 19.35 -16.09 2.13
C ASP A 121 18.02 -16.39 1.42
N ALA A 122 17.21 -15.37 1.17
CA ALA A 122 15.91 -15.51 0.48
C ALA A 122 16.08 -16.15 -0.93
N ILE A 123 17.13 -15.81 -1.67
CA ILE A 123 17.39 -16.41 -3.00
C ILE A 123 17.77 -17.89 -2.91
N LYS A 124 18.36 -18.33 -1.80
CA LYS A 124 18.66 -19.76 -1.56
C LYS A 124 17.39 -20.56 -1.21
N HIS A 125 16.38 -19.90 -0.65
CA HIS A 125 15.15 -20.50 -0.15
C HIS A 125 13.92 -19.95 -0.89
N PRO A 126 13.82 -20.09 -2.22
CA PRO A 126 12.64 -19.66 -2.95
C PRO A 126 11.45 -20.57 -2.63
N ARG A 127 10.24 -20.03 -2.75
CA ARG A 127 8.98 -20.75 -2.54
C ARG A 127 8.07 -20.68 -3.77
N LYS A 128 6.92 -21.34 -3.69
CA LYS A 128 5.83 -21.17 -4.66
C LYS A 128 5.12 -19.84 -4.44
N ILE A 129 4.46 -19.34 -5.46
CA ILE A 129 3.53 -18.22 -5.34
C ILE A 129 2.38 -18.65 -4.41
N ASN A 130 2.03 -17.80 -3.45
CA ASN A 130 0.90 -18.04 -2.56
C ASN A 130 -0.40 -17.62 -3.26
N THR A 131 -1.15 -18.62 -3.74
CA THR A 131 -2.39 -18.42 -4.48
C THR A 131 -3.48 -17.76 -3.63
N ASP A 132 -3.52 -17.99 -2.32
CA ASP A 132 -4.52 -17.40 -1.43
C ASP A 132 -4.32 -15.89 -1.29
N LEU A 133 -3.05 -15.43 -1.19
CA LEU A 133 -2.73 -14.01 -1.22
C LEU A 133 -3.06 -13.37 -2.58
N VAL A 134 -2.80 -14.08 -3.69
CA VAL A 134 -3.20 -13.62 -5.02
C VAL A 134 -4.71 -13.47 -5.11
N GLN A 135 -5.48 -14.47 -4.67
CA GLN A 135 -6.93 -14.43 -4.66
C GLN A 135 -7.47 -13.31 -3.76
N SER A 136 -6.85 -13.09 -2.60
CA SER A 136 -7.19 -11.98 -1.70
C SER A 136 -7.04 -10.61 -2.37
N GLN A 137 -5.94 -10.42 -3.13
CA GLN A 137 -5.72 -9.19 -3.89
C GLN A 137 -6.73 -9.07 -5.03
N GLN A 138 -6.98 -10.14 -5.77
CA GLN A 138 -7.96 -10.18 -6.85
C GLN A 138 -9.37 -9.85 -6.35
N ALA A 139 -9.80 -10.47 -5.25
CA ALA A 139 -11.11 -10.20 -4.64
C ALA A 139 -11.26 -8.71 -4.26
N ARG A 140 -10.23 -8.13 -3.66
CA ARG A 140 -10.21 -6.68 -3.37
C ARG A 140 -10.33 -5.86 -4.64
N ARG A 141 -9.53 -6.20 -5.68
CA ARG A 141 -9.52 -5.47 -6.95
C ARG A 141 -10.87 -5.54 -7.66
N ILE A 142 -11.49 -6.72 -7.65
CA ILE A 142 -12.84 -6.95 -8.20
C ILE A 142 -13.88 -6.11 -7.46
N LEU A 143 -13.87 -6.16 -6.12
CA LEU A 143 -14.81 -5.41 -5.30
C LEU A 143 -14.69 -3.90 -5.51
N ASP A 144 -13.46 -3.36 -5.55
CA ASP A 144 -13.23 -1.95 -5.82
C ASP A 144 -13.72 -1.55 -7.22
N ARG A 145 -13.61 -2.46 -8.21
CA ARG A 145 -14.14 -2.27 -9.56
C ARG A 145 -15.66 -2.25 -9.57
N LEU A 146 -16.30 -3.24 -8.96
CA LEU A 146 -17.77 -3.33 -8.90
C LEU A 146 -18.38 -2.12 -8.21
N VAL A 147 -17.85 -1.75 -7.05
CA VAL A 147 -18.33 -0.57 -6.30
C VAL A 147 -18.12 0.72 -7.09
N GLY A 148 -16.90 0.95 -7.58
CA GLY A 148 -16.56 2.19 -8.27
C GLY A 148 -17.37 2.41 -9.56
N TYR A 149 -17.50 1.38 -10.38
CA TYR A 149 -18.16 1.48 -11.69
C TYR A 149 -19.69 1.50 -11.60
N ASN A 150 -20.27 0.90 -10.55
CA ASN A 150 -21.73 0.94 -10.37
C ASN A 150 -22.18 2.21 -9.64
N ILE A 151 -21.43 2.70 -8.65
CA ILE A 151 -21.86 3.84 -7.83
C ILE A 151 -21.46 5.18 -8.44
N SER A 152 -20.27 5.29 -9.08
CA SER A 152 -19.83 6.57 -9.67
C SER A 152 -20.83 7.17 -10.67
N PRO A 153 -21.45 6.41 -11.60
CA PRO A 153 -22.47 6.93 -12.49
C PRO A 153 -23.73 7.48 -11.78
N VAL A 154 -24.08 6.88 -10.63
CA VAL A 154 -25.19 7.39 -9.80
C VAL A 154 -24.85 8.76 -9.22
N LEU A 155 -23.62 8.94 -8.74
CA LEU A 155 -23.12 10.23 -8.27
C LEU A 155 -23.12 11.28 -9.40
N TRP A 156 -22.75 10.93 -10.62
CA TRP A 156 -22.77 11.84 -11.77
C TRP A 156 -24.18 12.32 -12.10
N LYS A 157 -25.16 11.42 -11.99
CA LYS A 157 -26.57 11.76 -12.29
C LYS A 157 -27.24 12.55 -11.16
N LYS A 158 -26.91 12.23 -9.90
CA LYS A 158 -27.66 12.74 -8.73
C LYS A 158 -26.97 13.88 -8.00
N VAL A 159 -25.65 14.00 -8.09
CA VAL A 159 -24.84 14.98 -7.33
C VAL A 159 -24.08 15.89 -8.29
N LYS A 160 -22.98 15.43 -8.88
CA LYS A 160 -22.14 16.23 -9.78
C LYS A 160 -21.34 15.32 -10.72
N PRO A 161 -21.15 15.68 -12.02
CA PRO A 161 -20.29 14.97 -12.95
C PRO A 161 -18.84 14.88 -12.43
N LYS A 162 -18.16 13.81 -12.82
CA LYS A 162 -16.74 13.52 -12.49
C LYS A 162 -16.45 13.15 -11.02
N LEU A 163 -17.45 13.00 -10.17
CA LEU A 163 -17.26 12.41 -8.84
C LEU A 163 -16.95 10.92 -8.97
N SER A 164 -16.21 10.37 -8.01
CA SER A 164 -15.94 8.93 -7.95
C SER A 164 -16.30 8.36 -6.59
N ALA A 165 -16.81 7.15 -6.58
CA ALA A 165 -17.03 6.36 -5.39
C ALA A 165 -15.94 5.28 -5.26
N GLY A 166 -15.53 5.01 -4.04
CA GLY A 166 -14.55 3.96 -3.74
C GLY A 166 -14.57 3.61 -2.26
N ARG A 167 -14.43 2.33 -1.91
CA ARG A 167 -14.52 1.85 -0.53
C ARG A 167 -13.55 2.57 0.41
N VAL A 168 -12.26 2.65 0.04
CA VAL A 168 -11.24 3.31 0.86
C VAL A 168 -11.44 4.83 0.85
N GLN A 169 -11.71 5.40 -0.32
CA GLN A 169 -11.95 6.83 -0.50
C GLN A 169 -13.13 7.33 0.35
N ASN A 170 -14.25 6.62 0.34
CA ASN A 170 -15.44 7.02 1.07
C ASN A 170 -15.26 6.83 2.58
N ALA A 171 -14.56 5.78 3.01
CA ALA A 171 -14.23 5.59 4.43
C ALA A 171 -13.32 6.72 4.95
N ALA A 172 -12.28 7.09 4.18
CA ALA A 172 -11.41 8.21 4.54
C ALA A 172 -12.19 9.55 4.57
N LEU A 173 -13.06 9.79 3.58
CA LEU A 173 -13.89 10.99 3.55
C LEU A 173 -14.82 11.08 4.76
N LYS A 174 -15.41 9.94 5.18
CA LYS A 174 -16.26 9.92 6.38
C LYS A 174 -15.50 10.38 7.61
N LEU A 175 -14.27 9.89 7.84
CA LEU A 175 -13.44 10.30 8.98
C LEU A 175 -13.14 11.80 8.97
N ILE A 176 -12.95 12.38 7.78
CA ILE A 176 -12.71 13.83 7.63
C ILE A 176 -13.99 14.61 7.95
N VAL A 177 -15.14 14.15 7.46
CA VAL A 177 -16.44 14.80 7.72
C VAL A 177 -16.78 14.73 9.20
N ASP A 178 -16.65 13.56 9.83
CA ASP A 178 -16.92 13.39 11.27
C ASP A 178 -16.05 14.38 12.10
N ARG A 179 -14.76 14.50 11.75
CA ARG A 179 -13.87 15.47 12.43
C ARG A 179 -14.28 16.92 12.18
N GLU A 180 -14.71 17.26 10.97
CA GLU A 180 -15.19 18.61 10.65
C GLU A 180 -16.48 18.96 11.42
N GLU A 181 -17.39 18.00 11.57
CA GLU A 181 -18.59 18.17 12.39
C GLU A 181 -18.23 18.39 13.88
N GLU A 182 -17.24 17.66 14.43
CA GLU A 182 -16.73 17.90 15.78
C GLU A 182 -16.16 19.32 15.91
N ILE A 183 -15.42 19.81 14.92
CA ILE A 183 -14.83 21.16 14.92
C ILE A 183 -15.93 22.22 14.86
N GLN A 184 -16.94 22.04 13.99
CA GLN A 184 -18.05 23.00 13.85
C GLN A 184 -18.94 23.05 15.09
N ASN A 185 -19.12 21.91 15.77
CA ASN A 185 -19.92 21.80 16.99
C ASN A 185 -19.12 22.13 18.26
N PHE A 186 -17.82 22.40 18.14
CA PHE A 186 -16.99 22.71 19.31
C PHE A 186 -17.38 24.04 19.92
N ILE A 187 -17.75 23.98 21.21
CA ILE A 187 -18.05 25.18 22.01
C ILE A 187 -16.78 25.52 22.81
N PRO A 188 -16.10 26.64 22.50
CA PRO A 188 -14.94 27.07 23.25
C PRO A 188 -15.27 27.27 24.73
N GLN A 189 -14.44 26.70 25.60
CA GLN A 189 -14.52 26.90 27.04
C GLN A 189 -13.35 27.74 27.50
N GLU A 190 -13.63 28.80 28.23
CA GLU A 190 -12.61 29.62 28.87
C GLU A 190 -11.94 28.81 29.99
N TYR A 191 -10.62 28.90 30.05
CA TYR A 191 -9.85 28.37 31.18
C TYR A 191 -8.71 29.32 31.51
N TRP A 192 -8.30 29.31 32.76
CA TRP A 192 -7.21 30.14 33.25
C TRP A 192 -6.06 29.24 33.70
N THR A 193 -4.84 29.74 33.56
CA THR A 193 -3.63 29.11 34.08
C THR A 193 -2.94 30.07 35.04
N LEU A 194 -2.48 29.58 36.17
CA LEU A 194 -1.71 30.35 37.15
C LEU A 194 -0.27 29.89 37.18
N PRO A 195 0.65 30.51 36.41
CA PRO A 195 2.07 30.25 36.50
C PRO A 195 2.65 30.99 37.74
N ILE A 196 3.35 30.24 38.61
CA ILE A 196 3.97 30.74 39.83
C ILE A 196 5.48 30.66 39.69
N GLY A 197 6.16 31.77 39.83
CA GLY A 197 7.62 31.84 39.83
C GLY A 197 8.21 31.68 41.23
N PHE A 198 9.01 30.65 41.43
CA PHE A 198 9.79 30.45 42.65
C PHE A 198 11.22 30.85 42.42
N ILE A 199 11.82 31.63 43.35
CA ILE A 199 13.20 32.04 43.25
C ILE A 199 14.01 31.40 44.36
N LYS A 200 15.06 30.66 44.01
CA LYS A 200 16.04 30.10 44.96
C LYS A 200 17.45 30.26 44.36
N ASN A 201 18.35 30.83 45.16
CA ASN A 201 19.75 31.03 44.75
C ASN A 201 19.89 31.75 43.38
N ARG A 202 19.11 32.81 43.16
CA ARG A 202 19.01 33.57 41.91
C ARG A 202 18.58 32.77 40.67
N LYS A 203 18.08 31.57 40.84
CA LYS A 203 17.47 30.74 39.82
C LYS A 203 15.94 30.81 39.93
N ILE A 204 15.26 30.97 38.80
CA ILE A 204 13.79 31.02 38.72
C ILE A 204 13.31 29.63 38.28
N LEU A 205 12.36 29.08 39.02
CA LEU A 205 11.57 27.88 38.64
C LEU A 205 10.14 28.33 38.48
N THR A 206 9.61 28.16 37.26
CA THR A 206 8.18 28.40 37.02
C THR A 206 7.40 27.09 37.13
N ALA A 207 6.38 27.06 37.98
CA ALA A 207 5.44 25.96 38.10
C ALA A 207 4.02 26.44 37.86
N ASN A 208 3.20 25.62 37.23
CA ASN A 208 1.79 25.89 37.04
C ASN A 208 0.99 25.38 38.24
N PHE A 209 -0.02 26.12 38.66
CA PHE A 209 -0.96 25.66 39.66
C PHE A 209 -1.62 24.35 39.19
N TYR A 210 -1.67 23.35 40.06
CA TYR A 210 -2.18 22.03 39.72
C TYR A 210 -3.38 21.60 40.58
N SER A 211 -3.30 21.85 41.87
CA SER A 211 -4.33 21.42 42.84
C SER A 211 -4.31 22.28 44.09
N PHE A 212 -5.40 22.29 44.81
CA PHE A 212 -5.51 22.88 46.15
C PHE A 212 -5.95 21.79 47.16
N LYS A 213 -5.23 21.63 48.25
CA LYS A 213 -5.48 20.59 49.26
C LYS A 213 -5.62 19.16 48.72
N GLY A 214 -4.91 18.85 47.59
CA GLY A 214 -4.95 17.54 46.93
C GLY A 214 -6.04 17.34 45.90
N GLU A 215 -6.97 18.30 45.76
CA GLU A 215 -8.03 18.25 44.72
C GLU A 215 -7.67 19.11 43.53
N LYS A 216 -7.87 18.58 42.33
CA LYS A 216 -7.70 19.35 41.10
C LYS A 216 -8.83 20.35 40.94
N ILE A 217 -8.48 21.60 40.92
CA ILE A 217 -9.43 22.70 40.69
C ILE A 217 -9.24 23.22 39.28
N LYS A 218 -10.34 23.35 38.53
CA LYS A 218 -10.33 24.05 37.24
C LYS A 218 -10.48 25.55 37.51
N LEU A 219 -9.60 26.33 36.91
CA LEU A 219 -9.70 27.79 36.95
C LEU A 219 -10.52 28.22 35.75
N GLU A 220 -11.79 28.51 35.92
CA GLU A 220 -12.75 28.79 34.86
C GLU A 220 -13.00 30.31 34.71
N SER A 221 -12.56 31.09 35.65
CA SER A 221 -12.71 32.54 35.59
C SER A 221 -11.52 33.29 36.17
N LYS A 222 -11.41 34.60 35.86
CA LYS A 222 -10.40 35.46 36.47
C LYS A 222 -10.50 35.56 38.01
N LYS A 223 -11.66 35.23 38.58
CA LYS A 223 -11.87 35.28 40.01
C LYS A 223 -11.27 34.04 40.72
N ASP A 224 -10.99 32.99 40.01
CA ASP A 224 -10.42 31.75 40.52
C ASP A 224 -8.88 31.80 40.58
N VAL A 225 -8.28 32.84 39.99
CA VAL A 225 -6.84 33.09 39.94
C VAL A 225 -6.48 34.22 40.88
#